data_566e8ad4e17ebfd138ddce508a34de99
#
_entry.id   566e8ad4e17ebfd138ddce508a34de99
#
_cell.length_a   1.000
_cell.length_b   1.000
_cell.length_c   1.000
_cell.angle_alpha   90.00
_cell.angle_beta   90.00
_cell.angle_gamma   90.00
#
_symmetry.space_group_name_H-M   'P 1'
#
loop_
_entity.id
_entity.type
_entity.pdbx_description
1 polymer ?
#
loop_
_entity_poly.entity_id
_entity_poly.type
_entity_poly.pdbx_seq_one_letter_code
_entity_poly.pdbx_strand_id
1 'polypeptide(L)'
;MCWSGQASALLATAGLGTTVYAAYRKEPAAIWMPLGYFSLMELLQAFTYSVIDQCGLPSNQIATLLGYLHIAFQPFFINAVSMHFIPDQARARIAPLVYSLCFASAVFMLLQLYPFAWAGHCDPSMPLCGTGLCSVRGNWHIAWLVPTNGMCNSFASGLSHGFPSYFITAFVVPILYGSWRMTLFHVFLGPWLARLTTDNITEWPAVWCLLSIGLLMIAFKTPIRRMLYVRQWWLWPRSWRSNAASGQGDADISAERAARLSPMQGMPPAMTKNALAVALRRVRSRRG
;
A
#
# COMPACT_ATOMS: atom_id res chain seq x y z
N MET A 1 25.24 -3.29 -2.30
CA MET A 1 23.78 -3.36 -2.42
C MET A 1 23.28 -4.53 -1.61
N CYS A 2 22.37 -4.31 -0.65
CA CYS A 2 21.89 -5.35 0.28
C CYS A 2 20.65 -6.09 -0.24
N TRP A 3 19.93 -5.51 -1.20
CA TRP A 3 18.71 -6.07 -1.82
C TRP A 3 19.01 -6.65 -3.20
N SER A 4 18.17 -7.56 -3.72
CA SER A 4 18.38 -8.22 -5.00
C SER A 4 17.06 -8.45 -5.76
N GLY A 5 17.15 -8.69 -7.06
CA GLY A 5 15.97 -9.04 -7.87
C GLY A 5 15.26 -10.30 -7.39
N GLN A 6 15.99 -11.27 -6.85
CA GLN A 6 15.41 -12.47 -6.26
C GLN A 6 14.61 -12.15 -5.00
N ALA A 7 15.13 -11.25 -4.13
CA ALA A 7 14.43 -10.82 -2.94
C ALA A 7 13.13 -10.05 -3.30
N SER A 8 13.19 -9.14 -4.28
CA SER A 8 12.00 -8.45 -4.81
C SER A 8 10.99 -9.45 -5.42
N ALA A 9 11.44 -10.45 -6.18
CA ALA A 9 10.56 -11.47 -6.75
C ALA A 9 9.86 -12.32 -5.67
N LEU A 10 10.57 -12.71 -4.61
CA LEU A 10 10.00 -13.43 -3.46
C LEU A 10 8.96 -12.57 -2.73
N LEU A 11 9.27 -11.31 -2.47
CA LEU A 11 8.34 -10.41 -1.80
C LEU A 11 7.12 -10.10 -2.67
N ALA A 12 7.30 -9.88 -3.98
CA ALA A 12 6.21 -9.73 -4.93
C ALA A 12 5.29 -10.95 -4.93
N THR A 13 5.85 -12.15 -4.96
CA THR A 13 5.09 -13.40 -4.91
C THR A 13 4.31 -13.54 -3.60
N ALA A 14 4.94 -13.26 -2.47
CA ALA A 14 4.28 -13.30 -1.16
C ALA A 14 3.16 -12.25 -1.06
N GLY A 15 3.41 -11.03 -1.53
CA GLY A 15 2.44 -9.94 -1.54
C GLY A 15 1.25 -10.22 -2.47
N LEU A 16 1.50 -10.67 -3.70
CA LEU A 16 0.44 -11.05 -4.64
C LEU A 16 -0.36 -12.26 -4.13
N GLY A 17 0.29 -13.27 -3.58
CA GLY A 17 -0.38 -14.41 -2.95
C GLY A 17 -1.28 -13.97 -1.79
N THR A 18 -0.79 -13.05 -0.95
CA THR A 18 -1.58 -12.47 0.14
C THR A 18 -2.75 -11.63 -0.39
N THR A 19 -2.56 -10.90 -1.49
CA THR A 19 -3.61 -10.13 -2.18
C THR A 19 -4.74 -11.04 -2.65
N VAL A 20 -4.40 -12.11 -3.37
CA VAL A 20 -5.37 -13.11 -3.85
C VAL A 20 -6.09 -13.77 -2.67
N TYR A 21 -5.36 -14.16 -1.63
CA TYR A 21 -5.95 -14.73 -0.41
C TYR A 21 -6.92 -13.74 0.26
N ALA A 22 -6.55 -12.46 0.39
CA ALA A 22 -7.41 -11.44 0.98
C ALA A 22 -8.68 -11.22 0.15
N ALA A 23 -8.56 -11.15 -1.18
CA ALA A 23 -9.70 -11.04 -2.09
C ALA A 23 -10.62 -12.27 -1.99
N TYR A 24 -10.05 -13.50 -1.96
CA TYR A 24 -10.80 -14.74 -1.76
C TYR A 24 -11.55 -14.77 -0.41
N ARG A 25 -10.93 -14.23 0.65
CA ARG A 25 -11.54 -14.07 1.98
C ARG A 25 -12.57 -12.95 2.04
N LYS A 26 -12.90 -12.30 0.91
CA LYS A 26 -13.84 -11.18 0.81
C LYS A 26 -13.46 -9.99 1.71
N GLU A 27 -12.16 -9.79 1.95
CA GLU A 27 -11.73 -8.57 2.62
C GLU A 27 -12.09 -7.34 1.78
N PRO A 28 -12.27 -6.16 2.41
CA PRO A 28 -12.57 -4.94 1.68
C PRO A 28 -11.53 -4.64 0.58
N ALA A 29 -12.00 -4.19 -0.58
CA ALA A 29 -11.14 -3.82 -1.71
C ALA A 29 -10.08 -2.77 -1.32
N ALA A 30 -10.43 -1.87 -0.40
CA ALA A 30 -9.52 -0.89 0.18
C ALA A 30 -8.29 -1.48 0.89
N ILE A 31 -8.28 -2.78 1.17
CA ILE A 31 -7.13 -3.48 1.77
C ILE A 31 -6.35 -4.27 0.71
N TRP A 32 -7.03 -5.15 -0.06
CA TRP A 32 -6.30 -6.04 -0.97
C TRP A 32 -5.84 -5.35 -2.27
N MET A 33 -6.56 -4.35 -2.78
CA MET A 33 -6.12 -3.62 -3.98
C MET A 33 -4.80 -2.86 -3.77
N PRO A 34 -4.63 -2.08 -2.67
CA PRO A 34 -3.35 -1.44 -2.38
C PRO A 34 -2.22 -2.45 -2.16
N LEU A 35 -2.48 -3.56 -1.47
CA LEU A 35 -1.47 -4.61 -1.30
C LEU A 35 -1.02 -5.18 -2.66
N GLY A 36 -1.95 -5.45 -3.57
CA GLY A 36 -1.65 -5.87 -4.92
C GLY A 36 -0.85 -4.83 -5.69
N TYR A 37 -1.25 -3.56 -5.58
CA TYR A 37 -0.57 -2.45 -6.22
C TYR A 37 0.89 -2.35 -5.83
N PHE A 38 1.21 -2.31 -4.53
CA PHE A 38 2.59 -2.27 -4.05
C PHE A 38 3.36 -3.54 -4.39
N SER A 39 2.69 -4.70 -4.39
CA SER A 39 3.32 -5.96 -4.79
C SER A 39 3.69 -6.01 -6.27
N LEU A 40 2.89 -5.37 -7.15
CA LEU A 40 3.24 -5.20 -8.57
C LEU A 40 4.47 -4.29 -8.75
N MET A 41 4.68 -3.34 -7.85
CA MET A 41 5.90 -2.54 -7.87
C MET A 41 7.14 -3.39 -7.59
N GLU A 42 7.09 -4.30 -6.62
CA GLU A 42 8.20 -5.22 -6.36
C GLU A 42 8.43 -6.18 -7.52
N LEU A 43 7.37 -6.59 -8.24
CA LEU A 43 7.53 -7.38 -9.45
C LEU A 43 8.24 -6.58 -10.56
N LEU A 44 7.88 -5.31 -10.73
CA LEU A 44 8.57 -4.39 -11.64
C LEU A 44 10.04 -4.21 -11.24
N GLN A 45 10.32 -4.04 -9.96
CA GLN A 45 11.69 -3.92 -9.45
C GLN A 45 12.49 -5.21 -9.66
N ALA A 46 11.89 -6.38 -9.47
CA ALA A 46 12.53 -7.66 -9.78
C ALA A 46 12.97 -7.73 -11.26
N PHE A 47 12.11 -7.28 -12.17
CA PHE A 47 12.47 -7.13 -13.59
C PHE A 47 13.57 -6.09 -13.79
N THR A 48 13.47 -4.93 -13.13
CA THR A 48 14.43 -3.83 -13.26
C THR A 48 15.85 -4.27 -12.88
N TYR A 49 16.00 -5.17 -11.91
CA TYR A 49 17.31 -5.74 -11.55
C TYR A 49 17.99 -6.48 -12.70
N SER A 50 17.25 -7.04 -13.66
CA SER A 50 17.84 -7.71 -14.83
C SER A 50 18.47 -6.76 -15.85
N VAL A 51 18.10 -5.49 -15.80
CA VAL A 51 18.54 -4.42 -16.72
C VAL A 51 19.16 -3.23 -16.00
N ILE A 52 19.46 -3.38 -14.71
CA ILE A 52 19.99 -2.31 -13.86
C ILE A 52 21.34 -1.81 -14.40
N ASP A 53 21.61 -0.52 -14.24
CA ASP A 53 22.81 0.21 -14.74
C ASP A 53 22.92 0.29 -16.29
N GLN A 54 21.97 -0.26 -17.03
CA GLN A 54 21.99 -0.25 -18.49
C GLN A 54 21.14 0.90 -19.05
N CYS A 55 21.53 2.15 -18.75
CA CYS A 55 20.77 3.37 -19.06
C CYS A 55 20.45 3.55 -20.56
N GLY A 56 21.26 2.96 -21.46
CA GLY A 56 21.04 2.99 -22.91
C GLY A 56 19.98 2.00 -23.39
N LEU A 57 19.56 1.03 -22.55
CA LEU A 57 18.56 0.04 -22.95
C LEU A 57 17.12 0.59 -22.76
N PRO A 58 16.28 0.47 -23.80
CA PRO A 58 14.86 0.85 -23.70
C PRO A 58 14.12 0.15 -22.54
N SER A 59 14.46 -1.11 -22.23
CA SER A 59 13.85 -1.88 -21.15
C SER A 59 14.14 -1.26 -19.77
N ASN A 60 15.35 -0.73 -19.52
CA ASN A 60 15.66 0.00 -18.28
C ASN A 60 14.88 1.31 -18.22
N GLN A 61 14.85 2.07 -19.31
CA GLN A 61 14.14 3.36 -19.39
C GLN A 61 12.63 3.18 -19.18
N ILE A 62 12.04 2.16 -19.82
CA ILE A 62 10.60 1.83 -19.64
C ILE A 62 10.33 1.40 -18.20
N ALA A 63 11.16 0.54 -17.62
CA ALA A 63 10.99 0.12 -16.23
C ALA A 63 11.08 1.31 -15.25
N THR A 64 12.01 2.25 -15.49
CA THR A 64 12.14 3.48 -14.71
C THR A 64 10.90 4.37 -14.85
N LEU A 65 10.41 4.56 -16.07
CA LEU A 65 9.18 5.31 -16.32
C LEU A 65 7.97 4.68 -15.65
N LEU A 66 7.82 3.36 -15.75
CA LEU A 66 6.73 2.64 -15.06
C LEU A 66 6.83 2.76 -13.54
N GLY A 67 8.05 2.76 -13.00
CA GLY A 67 8.29 3.04 -11.58
C GLY A 67 7.83 4.43 -11.18
N TYR A 68 8.16 5.45 -11.96
CA TYR A 68 7.69 6.82 -11.72
C TYR A 68 6.18 6.94 -11.82
N LEU A 69 5.56 6.35 -12.83
CA LEU A 69 4.09 6.31 -12.98
C LEU A 69 3.45 5.63 -11.77
N HIS A 70 4.02 4.52 -11.32
CA HIS A 70 3.54 3.86 -10.11
C HIS A 70 3.57 4.82 -8.90
N ILE A 71 4.66 5.55 -8.68
CA ILE A 71 4.73 6.54 -7.59
C ILE A 71 3.67 7.63 -7.78
N ALA A 72 3.48 8.16 -8.99
CA ALA A 72 2.51 9.21 -9.25
C ALA A 72 1.06 8.81 -8.89
N PHE A 73 0.71 7.52 -9.03
CA PHE A 73 -0.61 7.01 -8.70
C PHE A 73 -0.73 6.40 -7.28
N GLN A 74 0.35 6.30 -6.52
CA GLN A 74 0.33 5.79 -5.14
C GLN A 74 -0.68 6.48 -4.23
N PRO A 75 -0.89 7.82 -4.29
CA PRO A 75 -1.84 8.50 -3.42
C PRO A 75 -3.26 7.93 -3.46
N PHE A 76 -3.71 7.36 -4.60
CA PHE A 76 -5.02 6.68 -4.68
C PHE A 76 -5.10 5.49 -3.72
N PHE A 77 -4.08 4.67 -3.69
CA PHE A 77 -4.03 3.44 -2.90
C PHE A 77 -3.75 3.73 -1.42
N ILE A 78 -2.90 4.72 -1.14
CA ILE A 78 -2.67 5.22 0.22
C ILE A 78 -3.98 5.74 0.82
N ASN A 79 -4.74 6.55 0.07
CA ASN A 79 -6.01 7.08 0.54
C ASN A 79 -7.11 6.01 0.61
N ALA A 80 -7.11 5.02 -0.28
CA ALA A 80 -8.04 3.89 -0.19
C ALA A 80 -7.89 3.16 1.16
N VAL A 81 -6.64 2.82 1.55
CA VAL A 81 -6.35 2.23 2.86
C VAL A 81 -6.69 3.19 4.00
N SER A 82 -6.26 4.44 3.90
CA SER A 82 -6.46 5.43 4.95
C SER A 82 -7.95 5.67 5.23
N MET A 83 -8.78 5.78 4.19
CA MET A 83 -10.23 5.92 4.31
C MET A 83 -10.93 4.65 4.83
N HIS A 84 -10.29 3.48 4.76
CA HIS A 84 -10.83 2.28 5.39
C HIS A 84 -10.86 2.37 6.91
N PHE A 85 -9.99 3.18 7.51
CA PHE A 85 -9.86 3.34 8.97
C PHE A 85 -10.68 4.49 9.55
N ILE A 86 -11.67 5.01 8.82
CA ILE A 86 -12.64 5.99 9.29
C ILE A 86 -14.06 5.48 9.04
N PRO A 87 -15.09 6.03 9.73
CA PRO A 87 -16.49 5.61 9.53
C PRO A 87 -16.97 5.73 8.09
N ASP A 88 -17.78 4.77 7.64
CA ASP A 88 -18.30 4.70 6.27
C ASP A 88 -19.03 5.96 5.83
N GLN A 89 -19.79 6.58 6.74
CA GLN A 89 -20.53 7.80 6.43
C GLN A 89 -19.58 8.97 6.11
N ALA A 90 -18.48 9.10 6.86
CA ALA A 90 -17.44 10.10 6.56
C ALA A 90 -16.76 9.76 5.23
N ARG A 91 -16.35 8.49 5.06
CA ARG A 91 -15.71 8.00 3.84
C ARG A 91 -16.53 8.28 2.59
N ALA A 92 -17.81 7.93 2.58
CA ALA A 92 -18.68 8.10 1.42
C ALA A 92 -18.78 9.56 0.96
N ARG A 93 -18.73 10.51 1.88
CA ARG A 93 -18.83 11.95 1.57
C ARG A 93 -17.53 12.56 1.08
N ILE A 94 -16.38 12.10 1.61
CA ILE A 94 -15.08 12.69 1.27
C ILE A 94 -14.41 12.01 0.08
N ALA A 95 -14.72 10.74 -0.20
CA ALA A 95 -14.04 9.94 -1.22
C ALA A 95 -13.98 10.61 -2.61
N PRO A 96 -15.06 11.23 -3.15
CA PRO A 96 -14.98 11.90 -4.45
C PRO A 96 -13.94 13.03 -4.45
N LEU A 97 -13.94 13.87 -3.42
CA LEU A 97 -12.97 14.96 -3.30
C LEU A 97 -11.54 14.43 -3.17
N VAL A 98 -11.33 13.45 -2.29
CA VAL A 98 -10.00 12.86 -2.05
C VAL A 98 -9.43 12.25 -3.33
N TYR A 99 -10.22 11.47 -4.08
CA TYR A 99 -9.76 10.90 -5.34
C TYR A 99 -9.55 11.94 -6.44
N SER A 100 -10.33 13.02 -6.47
CA SER A 100 -10.06 14.15 -7.37
C SER A 100 -8.74 14.83 -7.05
N LEU A 101 -8.40 15.00 -5.77
CA LEU A 101 -7.10 15.52 -5.34
C LEU A 101 -5.95 14.56 -5.70
N CYS A 102 -6.13 13.26 -5.54
CA CYS A 102 -5.15 12.26 -5.98
C CYS A 102 -4.92 12.32 -7.49
N PHE A 103 -6.00 12.47 -8.28
CA PHE A 103 -5.90 12.63 -9.73
C PHE A 103 -5.14 13.90 -10.10
N ALA A 104 -5.47 15.03 -9.50
CA ALA A 104 -4.77 16.29 -9.72
C ALA A 104 -3.28 16.18 -9.35
N SER A 105 -2.97 15.49 -8.24
CA SER A 105 -1.58 15.20 -7.85
C SER A 105 -0.84 14.36 -8.88
N ALA A 106 -1.47 13.28 -9.38
CA ALA A 106 -0.88 12.44 -10.42
C ALA A 106 -0.60 13.25 -11.70
N VAL A 107 -1.59 14.04 -12.16
CA VAL A 107 -1.41 14.93 -13.32
C VAL A 107 -0.25 15.90 -13.09
N PHE A 108 -0.17 16.51 -11.90
CA PHE A 108 0.91 17.44 -11.57
C PHE A 108 2.28 16.76 -11.60
N MET A 109 2.40 15.54 -11.07
CA MET A 109 3.63 14.77 -11.17
C MET A 109 3.98 14.42 -12.62
N LEU A 110 2.98 14.06 -13.45
CA LEU A 110 3.22 13.80 -14.88
C LEU A 110 3.69 15.05 -15.62
N LEU A 111 3.19 16.24 -15.27
CA LEU A 111 3.68 17.51 -15.83
C LEU A 111 5.14 17.78 -15.48
N GLN A 112 5.66 17.22 -14.39
CA GLN A 112 7.10 17.32 -14.07
C GLN A 112 7.98 16.54 -15.05
N LEU A 113 7.45 15.58 -15.81
CA LEU A 113 8.19 14.90 -16.88
C LEU A 113 8.30 15.73 -18.17
N TYR A 114 7.45 16.74 -18.35
CA TYR A 114 7.47 17.55 -19.56
C TYR A 114 8.57 18.61 -19.47
N PRO A 115 9.46 18.74 -20.47
CA PRO A 115 10.60 19.66 -20.43
C PRO A 115 10.17 21.10 -20.76
N PHE A 116 9.49 21.76 -19.83
CA PHE A 116 9.14 23.16 -19.98
C PHE A 116 10.41 24.04 -20.01
N ALA A 117 10.60 24.84 -21.07
CA ALA A 117 11.77 25.70 -21.23
C ALA A 117 11.97 26.69 -20.06
N TRP A 118 10.87 27.16 -19.45
CA TRP A 118 10.89 28.09 -18.32
C TRP A 118 11.23 27.44 -16.97
N ALA A 119 11.04 26.15 -16.83
CA ALA A 119 11.20 25.46 -15.55
C ALA A 119 12.63 24.97 -15.31
N GLY A 120 13.43 24.78 -16.37
CA GLY A 120 14.76 24.21 -16.25
C GLY A 120 14.73 22.74 -15.78
N HIS A 121 15.85 22.27 -15.24
CA HIS A 121 16.01 20.92 -14.71
C HIS A 121 15.71 20.86 -13.20
N CYS A 122 15.39 19.66 -12.70
CA CYS A 122 15.24 19.40 -11.29
C CYS A 122 16.53 19.67 -10.51
N ASP A 123 16.39 19.96 -9.23
CA ASP A 123 17.51 20.06 -8.29
C ASP A 123 18.06 18.65 -7.98
N PRO A 124 19.39 18.41 -8.14
CA PRO A 124 19.99 17.11 -7.82
C PRO A 124 19.82 16.66 -6.37
N SER A 125 19.46 17.55 -5.45
CA SER A 125 19.12 17.20 -4.07
C SER A 125 17.72 16.58 -3.90
N MET A 126 16.91 16.57 -4.97
CA MET A 126 15.58 15.96 -4.95
C MET A 126 15.63 14.46 -5.21
N PRO A 127 14.76 13.67 -4.55
CA PRO A 127 14.59 12.27 -4.92
C PRO A 127 14.16 12.15 -6.37
N LEU A 128 14.57 11.08 -7.03
CA LEU A 128 14.27 10.78 -8.44
C LEU A 128 14.92 11.74 -9.47
N CYS A 129 15.55 12.84 -9.09
CA CYS A 129 16.15 13.77 -10.06
C CYS A 129 17.34 13.12 -10.80
N GLY A 130 17.30 13.16 -12.12
CA GLY A 130 18.35 12.67 -13.00
C GLY A 130 18.36 13.35 -14.35
N THR A 131 19.42 13.16 -15.12
CA THR A 131 19.58 13.73 -16.47
C THR A 131 18.87 12.91 -17.56
N GLY A 132 18.42 11.69 -17.22
CA GLY A 132 17.72 10.78 -18.13
C GLY A 132 16.97 9.72 -17.35
N LEU A 133 16.13 8.96 -18.05
CA LEU A 133 15.44 7.80 -17.46
C LEU A 133 16.43 6.66 -17.27
N CYS A 134 16.79 6.35 -16.01
CA CYS A 134 17.63 5.21 -15.71
C CYS A 134 17.41 4.69 -14.28
N SER A 135 17.26 3.39 -14.17
CA SER A 135 17.37 2.68 -12.90
C SER A 135 18.81 2.22 -12.72
N VAL A 136 19.44 2.70 -11.67
CA VAL A 136 20.83 2.38 -11.35
C VAL A 136 20.92 1.68 -10.01
N ARG A 137 22.06 1.03 -9.78
CA ARG A 137 22.37 0.37 -8.53
C ARG A 137 22.61 1.40 -7.43
N GLY A 138 21.78 1.39 -6.41
CA GLY A 138 21.99 2.22 -5.23
C GLY A 138 22.86 1.54 -4.16
N ASN A 139 22.95 2.15 -2.98
CA ASN A 139 23.69 1.63 -1.84
C ASN A 139 22.99 0.39 -1.26
N TRP A 140 21.69 0.44 -1.14
CA TRP A 140 20.87 -0.60 -0.53
C TRP A 140 19.88 -1.25 -1.52
N HIS A 141 19.22 -0.45 -2.34
CA HIS A 141 18.19 -0.87 -3.29
C HIS A 141 18.41 -0.22 -4.68
N ILE A 142 17.39 -0.17 -5.53
CA ILE A 142 17.39 0.53 -6.81
C ILE A 142 17.30 2.03 -6.54
N ALA A 143 18.15 2.80 -7.21
CA ALA A 143 18.05 4.24 -7.32
C ALA A 143 17.44 4.61 -8.68
N TRP A 144 16.41 5.45 -8.69
CA TRP A 144 15.77 5.90 -9.90
C TRP A 144 16.23 7.30 -10.28
N LEU A 145 16.62 7.45 -11.52
CA LEU A 145 16.96 8.73 -12.14
C LEU A 145 15.88 9.06 -13.16
N VAL A 146 15.24 10.20 -13.01
CA VAL A 146 14.13 10.65 -13.86
C VAL A 146 14.38 12.10 -14.25
N PRO A 147 14.32 12.45 -15.54
CA PRO A 147 14.57 13.82 -16.00
C PRO A 147 13.34 14.69 -15.75
N THR A 148 13.07 15.00 -14.47
CA THR A 148 12.00 15.91 -14.09
C THR A 148 12.41 17.36 -14.33
N ASN A 149 11.43 18.22 -14.60
CA ASN A 149 11.67 19.66 -14.72
C ASN A 149 11.80 20.32 -13.33
N GLY A 150 12.34 21.55 -13.32
CA GLY A 150 12.59 22.31 -12.11
C GLY A 150 11.38 23.06 -11.53
N MET A 151 10.17 22.79 -11.98
CA MET A 151 8.96 23.49 -11.55
C MET A 151 8.78 23.51 -10.02
N CYS A 152 9.27 22.51 -9.33
CA CYS A 152 9.15 22.34 -7.89
C CYS A 152 10.47 22.51 -7.12
N ASN A 153 11.52 23.06 -7.73
CA ASN A 153 12.84 23.24 -7.08
C ASN A 153 12.75 24.03 -5.77
N SER A 154 11.84 25.00 -5.66
CA SER A 154 11.62 25.76 -4.42
C SER A 154 11.15 24.89 -3.23
N PHE A 155 10.69 23.67 -3.48
CA PHE A 155 10.26 22.72 -2.47
C PHE A 155 11.29 21.60 -2.19
N ALA A 156 12.46 21.67 -2.83
CA ALA A 156 13.48 20.61 -2.76
C ALA A 156 14.00 20.37 -1.33
N SER A 157 14.18 21.44 -0.55
CA SER A 157 14.70 21.39 0.82
C SER A 157 13.64 21.16 1.89
N GLY A 158 12.36 21.12 1.53
CA GLY A 158 11.25 20.93 2.46
C GLY A 158 10.85 19.47 2.67
N LEU A 159 9.87 19.25 3.51
CA LEU A 159 9.28 17.91 3.74
C LEU A 159 8.76 17.25 2.46
N SER A 160 8.36 18.05 1.46
CA SER A 160 7.86 17.57 0.16
C SER A 160 8.94 17.05 -0.77
N HIS A 161 10.21 17.38 -0.51
CA HIS A 161 11.36 17.01 -1.35
C HIS A 161 11.09 17.17 -2.86
N GLY A 162 10.52 18.33 -3.27
CA GLY A 162 10.20 18.61 -4.66
C GLY A 162 8.92 18.01 -5.22
N PHE A 163 8.16 17.24 -4.40
CA PHE A 163 6.87 16.65 -4.80
C PHE A 163 5.72 17.10 -3.88
N PRO A 164 5.39 18.42 -3.85
CA PRO A 164 4.41 18.96 -2.90
C PRO A 164 3.02 18.36 -3.07
N SER A 165 2.57 18.10 -4.29
CA SER A 165 1.27 17.52 -4.57
C SER A 165 1.16 16.09 -4.02
N TYR A 166 2.22 15.29 -4.20
CA TYR A 166 2.31 13.94 -3.64
C TYR A 166 2.29 13.98 -2.12
N PHE A 167 3.13 14.82 -1.49
CA PHE A 167 3.20 14.95 -0.05
C PHE A 167 1.85 15.35 0.57
N ILE A 168 1.18 16.35 -0.03
CA ILE A 168 -0.15 16.80 0.43
C ILE A 168 -1.16 15.66 0.35
N THR A 169 -1.24 14.97 -0.78
CA THR A 169 -2.27 13.93 -0.98
C THR A 169 -1.97 12.65 -0.22
N ALA A 170 -0.71 12.28 -0.03
CA ALA A 170 -0.35 11.05 0.68
C ALA A 170 -0.37 11.19 2.21
N PHE A 171 -0.13 12.40 2.76
CA PHE A 171 0.02 12.60 4.21
C PHE A 171 -0.90 13.66 4.80
N VAL A 172 -1.01 14.84 4.17
CA VAL A 172 -1.78 15.94 4.74
C VAL A 172 -3.28 15.65 4.62
N VAL A 173 -3.75 15.29 3.45
CA VAL A 173 -5.17 14.97 3.19
C VAL A 173 -5.70 13.87 4.10
N PRO A 174 -5.01 12.73 4.32
CA PRO A 174 -5.44 11.72 5.28
C PRO A 174 -5.58 12.23 6.72
N ILE A 175 -4.69 13.10 7.17
CA ILE A 175 -4.81 13.73 8.49
C ILE A 175 -6.05 14.63 8.55
N LEU A 176 -6.27 15.45 7.51
CA LEU A 176 -7.40 16.39 7.49
C LEU A 176 -8.75 15.69 7.59
N TYR A 177 -8.91 14.54 6.93
CA TYR A 177 -10.17 13.80 7.04
C TYR A 177 -10.20 12.79 8.21
N GLY A 178 -9.19 12.76 9.06
CA GLY A 178 -9.24 12.05 10.35
C GLY A 178 -8.51 10.71 10.39
N SER A 179 -7.85 10.26 9.32
CA SER A 179 -7.08 9.00 9.31
C SER A 179 -5.65 9.17 9.85
N TRP A 180 -5.48 10.03 10.86
CA TRP A 180 -4.17 10.39 11.40
C TRP A 180 -3.36 9.19 11.94
N ARG A 181 -4.04 8.19 12.53
CA ARG A 181 -3.38 6.99 13.06
C ARG A 181 -2.74 6.16 11.95
N MET A 182 -3.47 5.95 10.86
CA MET A 182 -2.92 5.27 9.68
C MET A 182 -1.81 6.08 9.04
N THR A 183 -1.95 7.41 9.00
CA THR A 183 -0.90 8.29 8.46
C THR A 183 0.38 8.21 9.29
N LEU A 184 0.30 8.26 10.62
CA LEU A 184 1.47 8.09 11.49
C LEU A 184 2.12 6.72 11.29
N PHE A 185 1.32 5.65 11.27
CA PHE A 185 1.81 4.30 11.02
C PHE A 185 2.54 4.20 9.67
N HIS A 186 1.98 4.83 8.63
CA HIS A 186 2.57 4.89 7.30
C HIS A 186 3.86 5.71 7.26
N VAL A 187 3.90 6.86 7.92
CA VAL A 187 5.11 7.71 8.01
C VAL A 187 6.24 6.96 8.69
N PHE A 188 5.97 6.29 9.82
CA PHE A 188 7.00 5.56 10.57
C PHE A 188 7.54 4.34 9.82
N LEU A 189 6.66 3.50 9.28
CA LEU A 189 7.07 2.26 8.60
C LEU A 189 7.40 2.46 7.11
N GLY A 190 7.13 3.61 6.55
CA GLY A 190 7.42 3.96 5.17
C GLY A 190 8.61 4.93 5.07
N PRO A 191 8.35 6.22 4.82
CA PRO A 191 9.42 7.18 4.48
C PRO A 191 10.45 7.37 5.60
N TRP A 192 10.05 7.35 6.88
CA TRP A 192 11.01 7.50 7.98
C TRP A 192 11.97 6.31 8.06
N LEU A 193 11.44 5.08 7.96
CA LEU A 193 12.28 3.88 7.97
C LEU A 193 13.13 3.80 6.70
N ALA A 194 12.62 4.22 5.53
CA ALA A 194 13.39 4.30 4.30
C ALA A 194 14.61 5.23 4.46
N ARG A 195 14.40 6.41 5.08
CA ARG A 195 15.49 7.35 5.40
C ARG A 195 16.55 6.76 6.35
N LEU A 196 16.15 5.93 7.29
CA LEU A 196 17.09 5.25 8.20
C LEU A 196 17.83 4.11 7.52
N THR A 197 17.30 3.57 6.41
CA THR A 197 17.90 2.44 5.70
C THR A 197 19.00 2.89 4.74
N THR A 198 18.85 4.05 4.10
CA THR A 198 19.81 4.56 3.12
C THR A 198 19.90 6.09 3.14
N ASP A 199 21.12 6.60 3.02
CA ASP A 199 21.40 8.03 2.86
C ASP A 199 21.20 8.50 1.40
N ASN A 200 21.05 7.58 0.46
CA ASN A 200 20.83 7.90 -0.94
C ASN A 200 19.37 8.27 -1.18
N ILE A 201 19.10 9.55 -1.36
CA ILE A 201 17.75 10.08 -1.52
C ILE A 201 17.00 9.51 -2.75
N THR A 202 17.72 9.12 -3.80
CA THR A 202 17.11 8.54 -5.01
C THR A 202 16.66 7.08 -4.82
N GLU A 203 17.07 6.42 -3.72
CA GLU A 203 16.60 5.08 -3.33
C GLU A 203 15.35 5.11 -2.44
N TRP A 204 15.08 6.23 -1.75
CA TRP A 204 13.98 6.29 -0.78
C TRP A 204 12.65 5.81 -1.33
N PRO A 205 12.23 6.17 -2.56
CA PRO A 205 10.96 5.71 -3.11
C PRO A 205 10.91 4.20 -3.30
N ALA A 206 12.03 3.57 -3.72
CA ALA A 206 12.09 2.11 -3.90
C ALA A 206 12.01 1.37 -2.57
N VAL A 207 12.80 1.81 -1.57
CA VAL A 207 12.78 1.26 -0.21
C VAL A 207 11.41 1.44 0.45
N TRP A 208 10.77 2.60 0.24
CA TRP A 208 9.44 2.86 0.78
C TRP A 208 8.37 1.94 0.15
N CYS A 209 8.39 1.72 -1.17
CA CYS A 209 7.49 0.78 -1.82
C CYS A 209 7.60 -0.63 -1.23
N LEU A 210 8.84 -1.10 -1.03
CA LEU A 210 9.15 -2.36 -0.37
C LEU A 210 8.51 -2.44 1.03
N LEU A 211 8.74 -1.44 1.87
CA LEU A 211 8.23 -1.39 3.24
C LEU A 211 6.69 -1.30 3.29
N SER A 212 6.07 -0.71 2.27
CA SER A 212 4.61 -0.58 2.17
C SER A 212 3.90 -1.93 2.09
N ILE A 213 4.51 -2.95 1.47
CA ILE A 213 3.96 -4.31 1.46
C ILE A 213 3.93 -4.88 2.88
N GLY A 214 5.05 -4.79 3.61
CA GLY A 214 5.13 -5.25 5.00
C GLY A 214 4.13 -4.52 5.90
N LEU A 215 4.03 -3.20 5.75
CA LEU A 215 3.06 -2.36 6.46
C LEU A 215 1.62 -2.83 6.24
N LEU A 216 1.23 -3.08 5.00
CA LEU A 216 -0.11 -3.54 4.66
C LEU A 216 -0.39 -4.95 5.16
N MET A 217 0.59 -5.86 5.09
CA MET A 217 0.48 -7.21 5.66
C MET A 217 0.30 -7.17 7.19
N ILE A 218 1.04 -6.29 7.88
CA ILE A 218 0.89 -6.06 9.32
C ILE A 218 -0.51 -5.51 9.61
N ALA A 219 -0.94 -4.47 8.90
CA ALA A 219 -2.26 -3.87 9.08
C ALA A 219 -3.40 -4.86 8.80
N PHE A 220 -3.20 -5.82 7.88
CA PHE A 220 -4.19 -6.83 7.52
C PHE A 220 -4.37 -7.93 8.58
N LYS A 221 -3.27 -8.46 9.14
CA LYS A 221 -3.29 -9.71 9.93
C LYS A 221 -3.13 -9.51 11.44
N THR A 222 -2.88 -8.30 11.93
CA THR A 222 -2.55 -8.10 13.34
C THR A 222 -3.63 -7.30 14.09
N PRO A 223 -3.62 -7.33 15.42
CA PRO A 223 -4.46 -6.46 16.27
C PRO A 223 -4.26 -4.97 16.01
N ILE A 224 -3.13 -4.56 15.39
CA ILE A 224 -2.82 -3.19 14.99
C ILE A 224 -3.93 -2.61 14.12
N ARG A 225 -4.54 -3.43 13.23
CA ARG A 225 -5.71 -3.02 12.43
C ARG A 225 -6.78 -2.31 13.26
N ARG A 226 -7.09 -2.81 14.46
CA ARG A 226 -8.08 -2.20 15.37
C ARG A 226 -7.61 -0.86 15.93
N MET A 227 -6.31 -0.71 16.17
CA MET A 227 -5.73 0.52 16.71
C MET A 227 -5.70 1.64 15.65
N LEU A 228 -5.67 1.30 14.37
CA LEU A 228 -5.66 2.28 13.29
C LEU A 228 -7.03 2.95 13.09
N TYR A 229 -8.11 2.33 13.54
CA TYR A 229 -9.46 2.89 13.41
C TYR A 229 -9.63 4.17 14.22
N VAL A 230 -10.16 5.24 13.56
CA VAL A 230 -10.50 6.52 14.19
C VAL A 230 -12.01 6.66 14.24
N ARG A 231 -12.57 6.62 15.45
CA ARG A 231 -14.03 6.71 15.66
C ARG A 231 -14.53 8.15 15.74
N GLN A 232 -13.68 9.09 16.12
CA GLN A 232 -14.01 10.49 16.29
C GLN A 232 -12.86 11.38 15.83
N TRP A 233 -13.18 12.44 15.13
CA TRP A 233 -12.24 13.45 14.68
C TRP A 233 -12.81 14.85 14.90
N TRP A 234 -12.01 15.77 15.36
CA TRP A 234 -12.48 17.10 15.76
C TRP A 234 -13.00 17.95 14.57
N LEU A 235 -12.48 17.72 13.37
CA LEU A 235 -12.94 18.39 12.14
C LEU A 235 -14.25 17.83 11.58
N TRP A 236 -14.73 16.69 12.07
CA TRP A 236 -15.99 16.15 11.57
C TRP A 236 -17.18 16.95 12.11
N PRO A 237 -18.19 17.23 11.27
CA PRO A 237 -19.47 17.78 11.72
C PRO A 237 -20.09 16.91 12.81
N ARG A 238 -20.85 17.53 13.72
CA ARG A 238 -21.50 16.80 14.84
C ARG A 238 -22.37 15.63 14.34
N SER A 239 -23.04 15.78 13.20
CA SER A 239 -23.85 14.74 12.56
C SER A 239 -23.06 13.48 12.14
N TRP A 240 -21.75 13.59 11.95
CA TRP A 240 -20.89 12.45 11.63
C TRP A 240 -20.35 11.74 12.89
N ARG A 241 -20.33 12.44 14.02
CA ARG A 241 -19.82 11.92 15.30
C ARG A 241 -20.84 11.06 16.03
N SER A 242 -22.14 11.38 15.92
CA SER A 242 -23.21 10.68 16.65
C SER A 242 -23.44 9.24 16.16
N ASN A 243 -23.26 8.99 14.89
CA ASN A 243 -23.49 7.66 14.30
C ASN A 243 -22.28 6.73 14.40
N ALA A 244 -21.08 7.28 14.66
CA ALA A 244 -19.86 6.47 14.82
C ALA A 244 -19.82 5.72 16.18
N ALA A 245 -20.58 6.20 17.18
CA ALA A 245 -20.62 5.56 18.49
C ALA A 245 -21.50 4.30 18.55
N SER A 246 -22.40 4.09 17.58
CA SER A 246 -23.49 3.13 17.72
C SER A 246 -23.44 1.87 16.83
N GLY A 247 -22.50 1.67 15.95
CA GLY A 247 -22.77 0.57 15.05
C GLY A 247 -21.64 -0.24 14.42
N GLN A 248 -20.51 0.31 14.10
CA GLN A 248 -19.60 -0.38 13.18
C GLN A 248 -18.48 -1.18 13.86
N GLY A 249 -18.00 -0.71 15.01
CA GLY A 249 -17.00 -1.48 15.77
C GLY A 249 -17.57 -2.78 16.33
N ASP A 250 -18.86 -2.80 16.63
CA ASP A 250 -19.56 -3.97 17.16
C ASP A 250 -20.04 -4.91 16.05
N ALA A 251 -20.40 -4.37 14.87
CA ALA A 251 -20.77 -5.19 13.72
C ALA A 251 -19.57 -5.95 13.13
N ASP A 252 -18.41 -5.30 13.00
CA ASP A 252 -17.17 -5.96 12.53
C ASP A 252 -16.66 -6.97 13.56
N ILE A 253 -16.74 -6.67 14.87
CA ILE A 253 -16.39 -7.61 15.94
C ILE A 253 -17.39 -8.77 15.98
N SER A 254 -18.67 -8.51 15.76
CA SER A 254 -19.72 -9.55 15.72
C SER A 254 -19.60 -10.40 14.47
N ALA A 255 -19.30 -9.82 13.31
CA ALA A 255 -19.06 -10.55 12.06
C ALA A 255 -17.78 -11.41 12.15
N GLU A 256 -16.69 -10.89 12.74
CA GLU A 256 -15.47 -11.66 12.97
C GLU A 256 -15.67 -12.76 14.01
N ARG A 257 -16.49 -12.52 15.03
CA ARG A 257 -16.87 -13.53 16.04
C ARG A 257 -17.77 -14.60 15.45
N ALA A 258 -18.74 -14.21 14.62
CA ALA A 258 -19.61 -15.14 13.88
C ALA A 258 -18.81 -15.98 12.87
N ALA A 259 -17.85 -15.37 12.15
CA ALA A 259 -16.96 -16.08 11.24
C ALA A 259 -16.01 -17.06 11.97
N ARG A 260 -15.58 -16.74 13.19
CA ARG A 260 -14.77 -17.65 14.02
C ARG A 260 -15.61 -18.79 14.66
N LEU A 261 -16.89 -18.55 14.89
CA LEU A 261 -17.81 -19.53 15.48
C LEU A 261 -18.51 -20.41 14.41
N SER A 262 -18.32 -20.10 13.12
CA SER A 262 -18.86 -20.86 11.98
C SER A 262 -17.92 -21.89 11.32
N PRO A 263 -16.99 -22.57 11.99
CA PRO A 263 -16.21 -23.64 11.34
C PRO A 263 -16.97 -24.98 11.29
N MET A 264 -18.18 -25.07 11.81
CA MET A 264 -18.86 -26.38 11.97
C MET A 264 -20.25 -26.54 11.32
N GLN A 265 -20.76 -25.51 10.64
CA GLN A 265 -22.08 -25.65 9.98
C GLN A 265 -22.03 -26.13 8.52
N GLY A 266 -20.86 -26.50 8.00
CA GLY A 266 -20.71 -27.16 6.70
C GLY A 266 -20.55 -28.68 6.75
N MET A 267 -20.59 -29.30 7.91
CA MET A 267 -20.69 -30.77 8.00
C MET A 267 -22.16 -31.19 7.86
N PRO A 268 -22.49 -32.08 6.92
CA PRO A 268 -23.85 -32.61 6.83
C PRO A 268 -24.20 -33.30 8.16
N PRO A 269 -25.45 -33.17 8.66
CA PRO A 269 -25.87 -33.76 9.93
C PRO A 269 -26.13 -35.23 9.73
N ALA A 270 -25.09 -36.04 9.56
CA ALA A 270 -25.24 -37.49 9.57
C ALA A 270 -23.92 -38.23 9.78
N MET A 271 -23.36 -38.10 10.95
CA MET A 271 -22.73 -39.26 11.59
C MET A 271 -23.17 -39.27 13.04
N THR A 272 -24.44 -39.53 13.22
CA THR A 272 -25.02 -39.85 14.51
C THR A 272 -24.32 -41.09 15.07
N LYS A 273 -24.26 -41.17 16.41
CA LYS A 273 -23.64 -42.27 17.20
C LYS A 273 -23.95 -43.69 16.71
N ASN A 274 -24.99 -43.87 15.88
CA ASN A 274 -25.37 -45.12 15.26
C ASN A 274 -24.44 -45.62 14.14
N ALA A 275 -23.78 -44.72 13.38
CA ALA A 275 -22.85 -45.14 12.31
C ALA A 275 -21.55 -45.71 12.89
N LEU A 276 -21.10 -45.18 14.02
CA LEU A 276 -19.91 -45.67 14.72
C LEU A 276 -20.17 -47.03 15.38
N ALA A 277 -21.38 -47.24 15.93
CA ALA A 277 -21.78 -48.51 16.54
C ALA A 277 -21.90 -49.62 15.49
N VAL A 278 -22.39 -49.33 14.29
CA VAL A 278 -22.49 -50.30 13.18
C VAL A 278 -21.10 -50.65 12.63
N ALA A 279 -20.19 -49.70 12.52
CA ALA A 279 -18.82 -49.94 12.07
C ALA A 279 -18.04 -50.84 13.07
N LEU A 280 -18.19 -50.59 14.36
CA LEU A 280 -17.53 -51.39 15.41
C LEU A 280 -18.10 -52.83 15.52
N ARG A 281 -19.39 -53.07 15.23
CA ARG A 281 -19.94 -54.42 15.16
C ARG A 281 -19.42 -55.23 13.97
N ARG A 282 -19.17 -54.61 12.80
CA ARG A 282 -18.61 -55.30 11.62
C ARG A 282 -17.16 -55.73 11.81
N VAL A 283 -16.38 -54.99 12.58
CA VAL A 283 -14.99 -55.36 12.87
C VAL A 283 -14.93 -56.56 13.86
N ARG A 284 -15.89 -56.68 14.76
CA ARG A 284 -15.93 -57.77 15.74
C ARG A 284 -16.39 -59.12 15.15
N SER A 285 -17.18 -59.08 14.06
CA SER A 285 -17.70 -60.28 13.38
C SER A 285 -16.71 -60.90 12.38
N ARG A 286 -15.58 -60.33 12.13
CA ARG A 286 -14.52 -60.85 11.24
C ARG A 286 -13.33 -61.47 12.00
N ARG A 287 -13.42 -61.57 13.31
CA ARG A 287 -12.38 -62.19 14.17
C ARG A 287 -12.92 -63.35 15.03
N GLY A 288 -14.02 -63.94 14.61
CA GLY A 288 -14.54 -65.16 15.14
C GLY A 288 -14.63 -66.22 14.09
#